data_4ca8cb2f5c7fb745e759388f46bfffb7
#
_entry.id   4ca8cb2f5c7fb745e759388f46bfffb7
#
_cell.length_a   1.000
_cell.length_b   1.000
_cell.length_c   1.000
_cell.angle_alpha   90.00
_cell.angle_beta   90.00
_cell.angle_gamma   90.00
#
_symmetry.space_group_name_H-M   'P 1'
#
loop_
_entity.id
_entity.type
_entity.pdbx_description
1 polymer ?
#
loop_
_entity_poly.entity_id
_entity_poly.type
_entity_poly.pdbx_seq_one_letter_code
_entity_poly.pdbx_strand_id
1 'polypeptide(L)'
;MTAASSIAQANSLGGFDFYLALHSNASGEGQAGKNRGIIVFYYPTSSDGKRAAELFAAQLRMVYPLPAKVTTQATTTLGEVRRPRYPANLIELGYHDNYADARWIENNLDPAAQAIARGLTDYFGLPFLYPIPVRTGSVATEGSPLLLRAYPGIDGAVVGRIPNGAEVRIY
;
A
#
# COMPACT_ATOMS: atom_id res chain seq x y z
N MET A 1 11.30 -5.19 12.79
CA MET A 1 10.18 -4.46 13.45
C MET A 1 9.09 -5.47 13.73
N THR A 2 8.43 -5.46 14.88
CA THR A 2 7.31 -6.36 15.19
C THR A 2 5.98 -5.63 14.94
N ALA A 3 4.88 -6.38 14.74
CA ALA A 3 3.54 -5.78 14.61
C ALA A 3 3.21 -4.84 15.80
N ALA A 4 3.55 -5.25 17.01
CA ALA A 4 3.33 -4.43 18.20
C ALA A 4 4.12 -3.11 18.17
N SER A 5 5.37 -3.12 17.71
CA SER A 5 6.21 -1.92 17.62
C SER A 5 5.75 -0.99 16.49
N SER A 6 5.31 -1.52 15.33
CA SER A 6 4.80 -0.70 14.24
C SER A 6 3.48 -0.01 14.60
N ILE A 7 2.56 -0.71 15.27
CA ILE A 7 1.32 -0.13 15.77
C ILE A 7 1.60 0.99 16.81
N ALA A 8 2.49 0.72 17.75
CA ALA A 8 2.85 1.71 18.77
C ALA A 8 3.47 2.96 18.14
N GLN A 9 4.35 2.80 17.17
CA GLN A 9 4.97 3.89 16.43
C GLN A 9 3.93 4.71 15.66
N ALA A 10 3.06 4.07 14.88
CA ALA A 10 2.01 4.75 14.13
C ALA A 10 1.09 5.54 15.07
N ASN A 11 0.65 4.94 16.18
CA ASN A 11 -0.22 5.59 17.14
C ASN A 11 0.45 6.76 17.88
N SER A 12 1.77 6.73 18.08
CA SER A 12 2.51 7.80 18.76
C SER A 12 2.83 8.97 17.85
N LEU A 13 3.18 8.71 16.58
CA LEU A 13 3.49 9.77 15.61
C LEU A 13 2.23 10.57 15.24
N GLY A 14 1.09 9.92 15.09
CA GLY A 14 -0.15 10.57 14.69
C GLY A 14 -0.13 11.09 13.24
N GLY A 15 -1.25 11.72 12.82
CA GLY A 15 -1.31 12.40 11.51
C GLY A 15 -1.42 11.46 10.30
N PHE A 16 -1.87 10.23 10.50
CA PHE A 16 -2.12 9.27 9.42
C PHE A 16 -3.63 9.10 9.20
N ASP A 17 -4.01 8.87 7.94
CA ASP A 17 -5.40 8.66 7.54
C ASP A 17 -5.75 7.18 7.41
N PHE A 18 -4.73 6.31 7.34
CA PHE A 18 -4.92 4.88 7.14
C PHE A 18 -3.71 4.07 7.65
N TYR A 19 -3.97 2.86 8.16
CA TYR A 19 -2.95 1.88 8.53
C TYR A 19 -3.09 0.64 7.65
N LEU A 20 -2.07 0.31 6.87
CA LEU A 20 -2.04 -0.87 6.02
C LEU A 20 -0.89 -1.80 6.39
N ALA A 21 -1.22 -3.03 6.76
CA ALA A 21 -0.25 -4.10 6.97
C ALA A 21 -0.24 -5.04 5.76
N LEU A 22 0.94 -5.37 5.27
CA LEU A 22 1.14 -6.30 4.15
C LEU A 22 1.88 -7.52 4.63
N HIS A 23 1.26 -8.68 4.49
CA HIS A 23 1.77 -9.98 4.91
C HIS A 23 1.60 -11.02 3.81
N SER A 24 2.22 -12.17 3.98
CA SER A 24 1.89 -13.40 3.29
C SER A 24 1.49 -14.45 4.33
N ASN A 25 0.43 -15.17 4.06
CA ASN A 25 -0.16 -16.15 4.95
C ASN A 25 0.62 -17.46 4.99
N ALA A 26 0.39 -18.24 6.02
CA ALA A 26 0.81 -19.63 6.11
C ALA A 26 -0.36 -20.51 6.53
N SER A 27 -0.42 -21.74 6.00
CA SER A 27 -1.35 -22.74 6.47
C SER A 27 -0.98 -23.17 7.90
N GLY A 28 -1.97 -23.57 8.69
CA GLY A 28 -1.71 -24.09 10.03
C GLY A 28 -0.89 -25.37 10.02
N GLU A 29 -0.49 -25.84 11.20
CA GLU A 29 0.30 -27.05 11.39
C GLU A 29 -0.30 -28.24 10.64
N GLY A 30 0.51 -28.98 9.94
CA GLY A 30 0.11 -30.13 9.11
C GLY A 30 -0.72 -29.78 7.86
N GLN A 31 -0.88 -28.50 7.53
CA GLN A 31 -1.66 -28.04 6.39
C GLN A 31 -0.81 -27.36 5.30
N ALA A 32 0.51 -27.41 5.41
CA ALA A 32 1.41 -26.75 4.45
C ALA A 32 1.04 -27.10 3.00
N GLY A 33 0.96 -26.10 2.14
CA GLY A 33 0.63 -26.23 0.72
C GLY A 33 -0.85 -26.43 0.38
N LYS A 34 -1.74 -26.62 1.38
CA LYS A 34 -3.16 -26.92 1.11
C LYS A 34 -4.00 -25.67 0.85
N ASN A 35 -3.66 -24.56 1.47
CA ASN A 35 -4.42 -23.33 1.34
C ASN A 35 -3.84 -22.41 0.26
N ARG A 36 -4.71 -21.65 -0.37
CA ARG A 36 -4.39 -20.64 -1.39
C ARG A 36 -5.38 -19.48 -1.32
N GLY A 37 -4.93 -18.32 -1.73
CA GLY A 37 -5.81 -17.16 -1.88
C GLY A 37 -5.32 -15.93 -1.13
N ILE A 38 -6.01 -14.83 -1.37
CA ILE A 38 -5.74 -13.54 -0.74
C ILE A 38 -6.86 -13.25 0.25
N ILE A 39 -6.51 -12.78 1.44
CA ILE A 39 -7.49 -12.38 2.45
C ILE A 39 -7.21 -10.94 2.88
N VAL A 40 -8.19 -10.07 2.77
CA VAL A 40 -8.11 -8.70 3.29
C VAL A 40 -8.90 -8.62 4.59
N PHE A 41 -8.18 -8.51 5.70
CA PHE A 41 -8.77 -8.44 7.03
C PHE A 41 -9.14 -7.01 7.42
N TYR A 42 -10.25 -6.89 8.15
CA TYR A 42 -10.73 -5.63 8.73
C TYR A 42 -11.33 -5.86 10.13
N TYR A 43 -11.43 -4.79 10.93
CA TYR A 43 -12.08 -4.88 12.24
C TYR A 43 -13.60 -4.79 12.09
N PRO A 44 -14.40 -5.67 12.76
CA PRO A 44 -15.84 -5.81 12.49
C PRO A 44 -16.68 -4.54 12.63
N THR A 45 -16.28 -3.64 13.55
CA THR A 45 -17.04 -2.40 13.80
C THR A 45 -16.49 -1.21 12.99
N SER A 46 -15.44 -1.41 12.19
CA SER A 46 -14.87 -0.37 11.32
C SER A 46 -15.56 -0.38 9.95
N SER A 47 -16.50 0.52 9.73
CA SER A 47 -17.14 0.72 8.43
C SER A 47 -16.12 1.12 7.36
N ASP A 48 -15.19 2.00 7.69
CA ASP A 48 -14.14 2.45 6.79
C ASP A 48 -13.13 1.35 6.47
N GLY A 49 -12.72 0.56 7.48
CA GLY A 49 -11.87 -0.60 7.26
C GLY A 49 -12.55 -1.66 6.38
N LYS A 50 -13.86 -1.89 6.55
CA LYS A 50 -14.63 -2.80 5.68
C LYS A 50 -14.68 -2.28 4.24
N ARG A 51 -15.01 -1.00 4.05
CA ARG A 51 -15.07 -0.35 2.72
C ARG A 51 -13.73 -0.45 2.00
N ALA A 52 -12.64 -0.14 2.70
CA ALA A 52 -11.29 -0.25 2.13
C ALA A 52 -10.94 -1.70 1.78
N ALA A 53 -11.28 -2.67 2.64
CA ALA A 53 -11.03 -4.09 2.37
C ALA A 53 -11.74 -4.56 1.10
N GLU A 54 -12.97 -4.13 0.86
CA GLU A 54 -13.73 -4.45 -0.35
C GLU A 54 -13.07 -3.85 -1.61
N LEU A 55 -12.55 -2.62 -1.53
CA LEU A 55 -11.83 -1.97 -2.63
C LEU A 55 -10.50 -2.68 -2.93
N PHE A 56 -9.70 -3.00 -1.92
CA PHE A 56 -8.48 -3.78 -2.11
C PHE A 56 -8.77 -5.14 -2.73
N ALA A 57 -9.77 -5.86 -2.22
CA ALA A 57 -10.14 -7.16 -2.76
C ALA A 57 -10.62 -7.07 -4.21
N ALA A 58 -11.37 -6.03 -4.59
CA ALA A 58 -11.80 -5.80 -5.97
C ALA A 58 -10.61 -5.65 -6.92
N GLN A 59 -9.62 -4.83 -6.58
CA GLN A 59 -8.43 -4.64 -7.40
C GLN A 59 -7.53 -5.89 -7.45
N LEU A 60 -7.36 -6.58 -6.32
CA LEU A 60 -6.56 -7.81 -6.26
C LEU A 60 -7.18 -8.97 -7.05
N ARG A 61 -8.52 -9.05 -7.16
CA ARG A 61 -9.20 -10.03 -8.04
C ARG A 61 -8.83 -9.89 -9.51
N MET A 62 -8.44 -8.70 -9.95
CA MET A 62 -8.07 -8.45 -11.34
C MET A 62 -6.70 -9.00 -11.72
N VAL A 63 -5.83 -9.23 -10.73
CA VAL A 63 -4.45 -9.65 -10.94
C VAL A 63 -4.14 -11.06 -10.40
N TYR A 64 -4.91 -11.53 -9.41
CA TYR A 64 -4.70 -12.85 -8.84
C TYR A 64 -5.34 -13.96 -9.71
N PRO A 65 -4.66 -15.09 -9.97
CA PRO A 65 -5.10 -16.11 -10.92
C PRO A 65 -6.37 -16.87 -10.50
N LEU A 66 -6.76 -16.77 -9.23
CA LEU A 66 -7.98 -17.39 -8.69
C LEU A 66 -8.86 -16.32 -8.03
N PRO A 67 -9.55 -15.46 -8.80
CA PRO A 67 -10.31 -14.31 -8.26
C PRO A 67 -11.33 -14.70 -7.17
N ALA A 68 -11.94 -15.88 -7.30
CA ALA A 68 -12.88 -16.39 -6.29
C ALA A 68 -12.23 -16.69 -4.92
N LYS A 69 -10.89 -16.79 -4.87
CA LYS A 69 -10.12 -16.98 -3.64
C LYS A 69 -9.58 -15.66 -3.07
N VAL A 70 -9.99 -14.52 -3.59
CA VAL A 70 -9.71 -13.21 -3.01
C VAL A 70 -10.92 -12.79 -2.19
N THR A 71 -10.77 -12.78 -0.88
CA THR A 71 -11.88 -12.59 0.08
C THR A 71 -11.60 -11.46 1.05
N THR A 72 -12.64 -10.93 1.66
CA THR A 72 -12.56 -10.04 2.82
C THR A 72 -13.02 -10.79 4.07
N GLN A 73 -12.39 -10.53 5.21
CA GLN A 73 -12.74 -11.21 6.45
C GLN A 73 -12.66 -10.27 7.66
N ALA A 74 -13.73 -10.25 8.45
CA ALA A 74 -13.72 -9.55 9.73
C ALA A 74 -12.90 -10.33 10.76
N THR A 75 -12.11 -9.63 11.58
CA THR A 75 -11.33 -10.24 12.66
C THR A 75 -11.21 -9.34 13.88
N THR A 76 -11.25 -9.95 15.06
CA THR A 76 -11.00 -9.29 16.36
C THR A 76 -9.65 -9.67 16.96
N THR A 77 -8.94 -10.63 16.37
CA THR A 77 -7.70 -11.21 16.92
C THR A 77 -6.44 -10.54 16.40
N LEU A 78 -6.44 -10.05 15.15
CA LEU A 78 -5.26 -9.43 14.55
C LEU A 78 -5.05 -8.02 15.12
N GLY A 79 -3.90 -7.82 15.78
CA GLY A 79 -3.55 -6.55 16.40
C GLY A 79 -3.48 -5.40 15.40
N GLU A 80 -3.00 -5.63 14.20
CA GLU A 80 -2.79 -4.64 13.15
C GLU A 80 -4.08 -4.12 12.50
N VAL A 81 -5.21 -4.77 12.72
CA VAL A 81 -6.53 -4.21 12.34
C VAL A 81 -7.32 -3.68 13.52
N ARG A 82 -7.00 -4.11 14.76
CA ARG A 82 -7.75 -3.75 15.97
C ARG A 82 -7.18 -2.55 16.72
N ARG A 83 -5.85 -2.40 16.75
CA ARG A 83 -5.15 -1.45 17.65
C ARG A 83 -4.75 -0.13 17.01
N PRO A 84 -4.59 0.02 15.69
CA PRO A 84 -4.37 1.33 15.10
C PRO A 84 -5.52 2.29 15.45
N ARG A 85 -5.19 3.57 15.62
CA ARG A 85 -6.17 4.64 15.84
C ARG A 85 -6.88 5.10 14.55
N TYR A 86 -6.47 4.52 13.44
CA TYR A 86 -6.90 4.85 12.06
C TYR A 86 -7.69 3.69 11.48
N PRO A 87 -8.51 3.91 10.44
CA PRO A 87 -8.99 2.80 9.62
C PRO A 87 -7.84 1.91 9.22
N ALA A 88 -8.00 0.59 9.36
CA ALA A 88 -6.90 -0.35 9.20
C ALA A 88 -7.32 -1.60 8.46
N ASN A 89 -6.43 -2.07 7.60
CA ASN A 89 -6.52 -3.39 6.97
C ASN A 89 -5.18 -4.14 7.09
N LEU A 90 -5.27 -5.46 7.07
CA LEU A 90 -4.16 -6.36 6.88
C LEU A 90 -4.46 -7.22 5.65
N ILE A 91 -3.54 -7.22 4.70
CA ILE A 91 -3.64 -8.03 3.49
C ILE A 91 -2.69 -9.22 3.62
N GLU A 92 -3.25 -10.42 3.60
CA GLU A 92 -2.50 -11.65 3.39
C GLU A 92 -2.43 -11.94 1.90
N LEU A 93 -1.31 -11.59 1.28
CA LEU A 93 -1.09 -11.65 -0.16
C LEU A 93 -0.68 -13.06 -0.60
N GLY A 94 -1.60 -14.03 -0.49
CA GLY A 94 -1.33 -15.42 -0.81
C GLY A 94 -0.66 -16.19 0.33
N TYR A 95 -0.48 -17.49 0.14
CA TYR A 95 0.14 -18.40 1.11
C TYR A 95 1.57 -18.73 0.70
N HIS A 96 2.56 -18.27 1.47
CA HIS A 96 3.97 -18.49 1.14
C HIS A 96 4.42 -19.96 1.29
N ASP A 97 3.67 -20.78 2.02
CA ASP A 97 3.87 -22.22 2.13
C ASP A 97 3.20 -23.03 1.00
N ASN A 98 2.43 -22.37 0.12
CA ASN A 98 1.89 -22.96 -1.09
C ASN A 98 2.73 -22.54 -2.31
N TYR A 99 3.31 -23.52 -3.00
CA TYR A 99 4.23 -23.29 -4.13
C TYR A 99 3.64 -22.36 -5.21
N ALA A 100 2.37 -22.54 -5.57
CA ALA A 100 1.76 -21.75 -6.63
C ALA A 100 1.51 -20.28 -6.18
N ASP A 101 1.16 -20.05 -4.91
CA ASP A 101 1.01 -18.68 -4.37
C ASP A 101 2.37 -18.01 -4.17
N ALA A 102 3.36 -18.73 -3.62
CA ALA A 102 4.71 -18.21 -3.48
C ALA A 102 5.28 -17.75 -4.83
N ARG A 103 5.18 -18.61 -5.86
CA ARG A 103 5.61 -18.29 -7.23
C ARG A 103 4.82 -17.12 -7.83
N TRP A 104 3.51 -17.03 -7.55
CA TRP A 104 2.72 -15.92 -8.01
C TRP A 104 3.17 -14.61 -7.36
N ILE A 105 3.40 -14.59 -6.05
CA ILE A 105 3.92 -13.41 -5.33
C ILE A 105 5.24 -12.95 -5.95
N GLU A 106 6.23 -13.87 -6.06
CA GLU A 106 7.56 -13.56 -6.61
C GLU A 106 7.51 -12.94 -8.02
N ASN A 107 6.61 -13.42 -8.87
CA ASN A 107 6.54 -13.01 -10.27
C ASN A 107 5.56 -11.85 -10.52
N ASN A 108 4.79 -11.42 -9.52
CA ASN A 108 3.74 -10.41 -9.68
C ASN A 108 3.79 -9.30 -8.60
N LEU A 109 4.97 -9.00 -8.05
CA LEU A 109 5.11 -7.94 -7.05
C LEU A 109 4.58 -6.60 -7.55
N ASP A 110 4.96 -6.20 -8.76
CA ASP A 110 4.55 -4.93 -9.34
C ASP A 110 3.03 -4.86 -9.65
N PRO A 111 2.42 -5.83 -10.35
CA PRO A 111 0.97 -5.87 -10.51
C PRO A 111 0.19 -5.88 -9.19
N ALA A 112 0.66 -6.63 -8.18
CA ALA A 112 0.04 -6.67 -6.86
C ALA A 112 0.15 -5.33 -6.13
N ALA A 113 1.32 -4.70 -6.16
CA ALA A 113 1.54 -3.38 -5.58
C ALA A 113 0.64 -2.32 -6.23
N GLN A 114 0.50 -2.34 -7.57
CA GLN A 114 -0.39 -1.44 -8.29
C GLN A 114 -1.87 -1.68 -7.93
N ALA A 115 -2.30 -2.94 -7.79
CA ALA A 115 -3.67 -3.26 -7.37
C ALA A 115 -3.95 -2.73 -5.97
N ILE A 116 -3.01 -2.88 -5.03
CA ILE A 116 -3.13 -2.34 -3.68
C ILE A 116 -3.16 -0.80 -3.71
N ALA A 117 -2.28 -0.16 -4.48
CA ALA A 117 -2.26 1.29 -4.60
C ALA A 117 -3.56 1.84 -5.22
N ARG A 118 -4.14 1.16 -6.23
CA ARG A 118 -5.45 1.50 -6.78
C ARG A 118 -6.55 1.39 -5.74
N GLY A 119 -6.59 0.31 -4.97
CA GLY A 119 -7.56 0.16 -3.87
C GLY A 119 -7.46 1.28 -2.85
N LEU A 120 -6.25 1.75 -2.55
CA LEU A 120 -6.01 2.86 -1.63
C LEU A 120 -6.44 4.21 -2.24
N THR A 121 -6.11 4.48 -3.51
CA THR A 121 -6.55 5.71 -4.19
C THR A 121 -8.07 5.73 -4.37
N ASP A 122 -8.70 4.61 -4.69
CA ASP A 122 -10.17 4.48 -4.73
C ASP A 122 -10.81 4.77 -3.36
N TYR A 123 -10.17 4.31 -2.26
CA TYR A 123 -10.62 4.58 -0.91
C TYR A 123 -10.64 6.08 -0.59
N PHE A 124 -9.60 6.81 -0.98
CA PHE A 124 -9.47 8.26 -0.75
C PHE A 124 -10.14 9.13 -1.82
N GLY A 125 -10.68 8.54 -2.88
CA GLY A 125 -11.23 9.29 -4.02
C GLY A 125 -10.17 10.05 -4.82
N LEU A 126 -8.95 9.52 -4.85
CA LEU A 126 -7.81 10.11 -5.57
C LEU A 126 -7.59 9.42 -6.92
N PRO A 127 -7.07 10.12 -7.94
CA PRO A 127 -6.69 9.48 -9.18
C PRO A 127 -5.49 8.56 -8.96
N PHE A 128 -5.53 7.34 -9.52
CA PHE A 128 -4.36 6.49 -9.57
C PHE A 128 -3.39 7.01 -10.63
N LEU A 129 -2.23 7.46 -10.20
CA LEU A 129 -1.15 7.88 -11.09
C LEU A 129 -0.19 6.71 -11.30
N TYR A 130 -0.09 6.26 -12.55
CA TYR A 130 0.86 5.20 -12.90
C TYR A 130 2.29 5.67 -12.62
N PRO A 131 3.18 4.82 -12.11
CA PRO A 131 4.59 5.19 -11.98
C PRO A 131 5.16 5.61 -13.33
N ILE A 132 5.50 6.89 -13.47
CA ILE A 132 6.17 7.39 -14.68
C ILE A 132 7.62 6.90 -14.60
N PRO A 133 8.18 6.33 -15.69
CA PRO A 133 9.60 5.97 -15.71
C PRO A 133 10.45 7.16 -15.29
N VAL A 134 11.37 6.94 -14.37
CA VAL A 134 12.32 7.98 -13.93
C VAL A 134 13.00 8.57 -15.15
N ARG A 135 12.86 9.88 -15.33
CA ARG A 135 13.56 10.64 -16.36
C ARG A 135 14.64 11.49 -15.70
N THR A 136 15.76 11.65 -16.36
CA THR A 136 16.75 12.66 -15.99
C THR A 136 16.48 13.93 -16.76
N GLY A 137 16.65 15.06 -16.11
CA GLY A 137 16.57 16.38 -16.72
C GLY A 137 17.59 17.31 -16.08
N SER A 138 17.83 18.44 -16.69
CA SER A 138 18.63 19.51 -16.11
C SER A 138 17.76 20.73 -15.81
N VAL A 139 18.04 21.38 -14.70
CA VAL A 139 17.37 22.65 -14.35
C VAL A 139 17.81 23.73 -15.33
N ALA A 140 16.88 24.30 -16.07
CA ALA A 140 17.10 25.42 -16.97
C ALA A 140 16.28 26.63 -16.49
N THR A 141 16.96 27.60 -15.88
CA THR A 141 16.36 28.84 -15.37
C THR A 141 17.20 30.04 -15.82
N GLU A 142 16.56 31.21 -15.94
CA GLU A 142 17.22 32.47 -16.30
C GLU A 142 17.95 33.08 -15.08
N GLY A 143 19.00 32.41 -14.61
CA GLY A 143 19.93 32.95 -13.60
C GLY A 143 19.54 32.73 -12.13
N SER A 144 18.29 32.41 -11.82
CA SER A 144 17.85 32.08 -10.45
C SER A 144 17.68 30.57 -10.24
N PRO A 145 17.89 30.03 -9.03
CA PRO A 145 17.65 28.61 -8.77
C PRO A 145 16.17 28.25 -8.90
N LEU A 146 15.88 27.01 -9.35
CA LEU A 146 14.54 26.47 -9.33
C LEU A 146 14.08 26.27 -7.86
N LEU A 147 12.90 26.72 -7.53
CA LEU A 147 12.34 26.59 -6.19
C LEU A 147 11.64 25.23 -6.04
N LEU A 148 12.14 24.40 -5.13
CA LEU A 148 11.44 23.19 -4.70
C LEU A 148 10.37 23.59 -3.67
N ARG A 149 9.11 23.22 -3.93
CA ARG A 149 7.98 23.58 -3.07
C ARG A 149 7.38 22.35 -2.40
N ALA A 150 6.75 22.54 -1.26
CA ALA A 150 6.13 21.47 -0.45
C ALA A 150 4.98 20.75 -1.19
N TYR A 151 4.33 21.43 -2.14
CA TYR A 151 3.29 20.86 -3.02
C TYR A 151 3.26 21.60 -4.35
N PRO A 152 2.66 21.05 -5.42
CA PRO A 152 2.54 21.72 -6.70
C PRO A 152 1.74 23.02 -6.59
N GLY A 153 2.35 24.14 -6.99
CA GLY A 153 1.72 25.47 -6.94
C GLY A 153 2.71 26.55 -6.54
N ILE A 154 2.44 27.77 -6.94
CA ILE A 154 3.30 28.94 -6.63
C ILE A 154 3.18 29.40 -5.17
N ASP A 155 2.12 29.03 -4.51
CA ASP A 155 1.79 29.30 -3.10
C ASP A 155 2.36 28.27 -2.12
N GLY A 156 2.87 27.12 -2.63
CA GLY A 156 3.55 26.13 -1.82
C GLY A 156 4.80 26.68 -1.14
N ALA A 157 4.98 26.38 0.16
CA ALA A 157 6.16 26.75 0.90
C ALA A 157 7.43 26.28 0.20
N VAL A 158 8.44 27.13 0.10
CA VAL A 158 9.74 26.75 -0.48
C VAL A 158 10.50 25.90 0.51
N VAL A 159 10.72 24.64 0.16
CA VAL A 159 11.43 23.64 0.99
C VAL A 159 12.88 23.43 0.53
N GLY A 160 13.24 23.92 -0.67
CA GLY A 160 14.62 23.83 -1.19
C GLY A 160 14.82 24.69 -2.42
N ARG A 161 16.09 24.76 -2.87
CA ARG A 161 16.51 25.47 -4.07
C ARG A 161 17.45 24.57 -4.87
N ILE A 162 17.19 24.42 -6.17
CA ILE A 162 17.99 23.60 -7.07
C ILE A 162 18.73 24.54 -8.02
N PRO A 163 20.07 24.52 -8.06
CA PRO A 163 20.83 25.43 -8.93
C PRO A 163 20.50 25.25 -10.40
N ASN A 164 20.63 26.32 -11.18
CA ASN A 164 20.58 26.24 -12.63
C ASN A 164 21.69 25.29 -13.16
N GLY A 165 21.36 24.43 -14.11
CA GLY A 165 22.25 23.41 -14.66
C GLY A 165 22.35 22.13 -13.83
N ALA A 166 21.75 22.06 -12.62
CA ALA A 166 21.77 20.85 -11.82
C ALA A 166 20.98 19.70 -12.49
N GLU A 167 21.54 18.50 -12.44
CA GLU A 167 20.84 17.30 -12.88
C GLU A 167 19.78 16.90 -11.85
N VAL A 168 18.57 16.57 -12.32
CA VAL A 168 17.43 16.17 -11.47
C VAL A 168 16.83 14.87 -11.99
N ARG A 169 16.32 14.07 -11.08
CA ARG A 169 15.47 12.92 -11.41
C ARG A 169 14.01 13.30 -11.24
N ILE A 170 13.21 13.02 -12.26
CA ILE A 170 11.77 13.30 -12.32
C ILE A 170 11.05 11.97 -12.23
N TYR A 171 10.24 11.80 -11.18
CA TYR A 171 9.46 10.60 -10.90
C TYR A 171 8.02 10.79 -11.33
#